data_fcbdad2104a308d580b15dbdb8deef5b
#
_entry.id   fcbdad2104a308d580b15dbdb8deef5b
#
_cell.length_a   1.000
_cell.length_b   1.000
_cell.length_c   1.000
_cell.angle_alpha   90.00
_cell.angle_beta   90.00
_cell.angle_gamma   90.00
#
_symmetry.space_group_name_H-M   'P 1'
#
loop_
_entity.id
_entity.type
_entity.pdbx_description
1 polymer ?
#
loop_
_entity_poly.entity_id
_entity_poly.type
_entity_poly.pdbx_seq_one_letter_code
_entity_poly.pdbx_strand_id
1 'polypeptide(L)'
;MLTKYLLAPYKDGGRGPAAFDCWGLCIAVRHEVFGLPLLPELGGVGRSKPRECTQAYRMLSQVMEVCEPEPGAIAAVFRGELCIHVGVVINADDRLAVLETNPGAGARWLRISDFNATYLKVVYYRDQRIPEQAGRRCLRNPQD
;
A
#
# COMPACT_ATOMS: atom_id res chain seq x y z
N MET A 1 1.75 -8.51 15.99
CA MET A 1 1.18 -7.27 15.46
C MET A 1 0.61 -7.43 14.07
N LEU A 2 1.34 -8.06 13.15
CA LEU A 2 0.82 -8.27 11.80
C LEU A 2 -0.05 -9.50 11.66
N THR A 3 -0.13 -10.31 12.71
CA THR A 3 -0.81 -11.60 12.68
C THR A 3 -2.26 -11.49 12.20
N LYS A 4 -2.99 -10.49 12.70
CA LYS A 4 -4.41 -10.38 12.33
C LYS A 4 -4.60 -10.10 10.83
N TYR A 5 -3.66 -9.40 10.22
CA TYR A 5 -3.72 -9.15 8.78
C TYR A 5 -3.35 -10.39 7.98
N LEU A 6 -2.34 -11.12 8.46
CA LEU A 6 -1.91 -12.36 7.79
C LEU A 6 -2.96 -13.45 7.83
N LEU A 7 -3.78 -13.47 8.88
CA LEU A 7 -4.83 -14.48 9.03
C LEU A 7 -6.13 -14.10 8.33
N ALA A 8 -6.30 -12.83 7.95
CA ALA A 8 -7.54 -12.40 7.31
C ALA A 8 -7.62 -12.92 5.88
N PRO A 9 -8.76 -13.49 5.47
CA PRO A 9 -8.91 -13.96 4.10
C PRO A 9 -9.13 -12.80 3.13
N TYR A 10 -8.94 -13.09 1.86
CA TYR A 10 -9.25 -12.13 0.80
C TYR A 10 -10.76 -12.10 0.56
N LYS A 11 -11.29 -10.91 0.32
CA LYS A 11 -12.68 -10.73 -0.09
C LYS A 11 -12.77 -9.47 -0.95
N ASP A 12 -13.37 -9.57 -2.13
CA ASP A 12 -13.60 -8.40 -2.98
C ASP A 12 -14.33 -7.31 -2.21
N GLY A 13 -13.78 -6.09 -2.28
CA GLY A 13 -14.34 -4.96 -1.56
C GLY A 13 -14.11 -4.99 -0.06
N GLY A 14 -13.35 -5.97 0.44
CA GLY A 14 -13.10 -6.11 1.88
C GLY A 14 -12.30 -4.94 2.44
N ARG A 15 -12.76 -4.44 3.59
CA ARG A 15 -12.12 -3.32 4.26
C ARG A 15 -11.75 -3.65 5.70
N GLY A 16 -11.94 -4.90 6.09
CA GLY A 16 -11.61 -5.39 7.41
C GLY A 16 -12.71 -5.17 8.43
N PRO A 17 -12.52 -5.64 9.64
CA PRO A 17 -11.35 -6.41 10.10
C PRO A 17 -11.39 -7.88 9.70
N ALA A 18 -12.52 -8.40 9.26
CA ALA A 18 -12.66 -9.84 9.00
C ALA A 18 -11.99 -10.29 7.72
N ALA A 19 -12.00 -9.46 6.69
CA ALA A 19 -11.44 -9.78 5.39
C ALA A 19 -11.05 -8.50 4.65
N PHE A 20 -10.11 -8.62 3.72
CA PHE A 20 -9.59 -7.47 2.96
C PHE A 20 -9.43 -7.83 1.49
N ASP A 21 -9.63 -6.82 0.62
CA ASP A 21 -9.04 -6.88 -0.70
C ASP A 21 -7.67 -6.18 -0.63
N CYS A 22 -6.94 -6.10 -1.75
CA CYS A 22 -5.59 -5.54 -1.71
C CYS A 22 -5.59 -4.06 -1.30
N TRP A 23 -6.56 -3.30 -1.78
CA TRP A 23 -6.65 -1.88 -1.43
C TRP A 23 -7.04 -1.70 0.05
N GLY A 24 -8.00 -2.48 0.52
CA GLY A 24 -8.45 -2.44 1.90
C GLY A 24 -7.33 -2.79 2.89
N LEU A 25 -6.50 -3.76 2.53
CA LEU A 25 -5.36 -4.12 3.36
C LEU A 25 -4.38 -2.95 3.47
N CYS A 26 -4.10 -2.27 2.35
CA CYS A 26 -3.22 -1.09 2.37
C CYS A 26 -3.79 0.02 3.24
N ILE A 27 -5.08 0.33 3.10
CA ILE A 27 -5.72 1.36 3.93
C ILE A 27 -5.54 1.04 5.41
N ALA A 28 -5.88 -0.19 5.79
CA ALA A 28 -5.89 -0.59 7.19
C ALA A 28 -4.49 -0.61 7.79
N VAL A 29 -3.53 -1.22 7.12
CA VAL A 29 -2.17 -1.33 7.64
C VAL A 29 -1.50 0.03 7.73
N ARG A 30 -1.63 0.86 6.70
CA ARG A 30 -1.05 2.19 6.72
C ARG A 30 -1.58 3.01 7.90
N HIS A 31 -2.87 2.93 8.15
CA HIS A 31 -3.49 3.71 9.21
C HIS A 31 -3.26 3.11 10.59
N GLU A 32 -3.53 1.82 10.74
CA GLU A 32 -3.51 1.16 12.06
C GLU A 32 -2.11 0.87 12.55
N VAL A 33 -1.20 0.50 11.66
CA VAL A 33 0.16 0.13 12.06
C VAL A 33 1.09 1.34 12.03
N PHE A 34 0.97 2.17 11.00
CA PHE A 34 1.93 3.26 10.79
C PHE A 34 1.37 4.63 11.15
N GLY A 35 0.09 4.74 11.49
CA GLY A 35 -0.50 6.03 11.84
C GLY A 35 -0.59 7.00 10.68
N LEU A 36 -0.55 6.49 9.46
CA LEU A 36 -0.62 7.33 8.27
C LEU A 36 -2.07 7.68 7.93
N PRO A 37 -2.30 8.73 7.14
CA PRO A 37 -3.66 9.13 6.80
C PRO A 37 -4.43 8.04 6.08
N LEU A 38 -5.75 8.01 6.30
CA LEU A 38 -6.61 7.11 5.56
C LEU A 38 -6.62 7.51 4.09
N LEU A 39 -6.52 6.52 3.22
CA LEU A 39 -6.59 6.75 1.79
C LEU A 39 -8.06 6.73 1.33
N PRO A 40 -8.36 7.38 0.19
CA PRO A 40 -9.71 7.35 -0.34
C PRO A 40 -10.18 5.95 -0.64
N GLU A 41 -11.47 5.70 -0.45
CA GLU A 41 -12.07 4.45 -0.89
C GLU A 41 -12.13 4.45 -2.41
N LEU A 42 -11.72 3.33 -2.98
CA LEU A 42 -11.89 3.05 -4.41
C LEU A 42 -12.75 1.80 -4.47
N GLY A 43 -13.42 1.58 -5.56
CA GLY A 43 -14.29 0.41 -5.68
C GLY A 43 -13.58 -0.92 -5.52
N GLY A 44 -12.28 -0.89 -5.59
CA GLY A 44 -11.44 -2.07 -5.48
C GLY A 44 -10.45 -2.09 -6.63
N VAL A 45 -9.25 -2.60 -6.36
CA VAL A 45 -8.20 -2.69 -7.36
C VAL A 45 -8.01 -4.17 -7.71
N GLY A 46 -8.10 -4.51 -8.96
CA GLY A 46 -7.93 -5.89 -9.36
C GLY A 46 -7.87 -6.04 -10.87
N ARG A 47 -7.35 -7.16 -11.32
CA ARG A 47 -7.09 -7.39 -12.74
C ARG A 47 -8.34 -7.36 -13.61
N SER A 48 -9.50 -7.63 -13.03
CA SER A 48 -10.76 -7.65 -13.75
C SER A 48 -11.53 -6.33 -13.64
N LYS A 49 -10.93 -5.28 -13.08
CA LYS A 49 -11.62 -4.02 -12.80
C LYS A 49 -10.84 -2.84 -13.38
N PRO A 50 -10.83 -2.69 -14.73
CA PRO A 50 -9.98 -1.65 -15.35
C PRO A 50 -10.33 -0.22 -14.95
N ARG A 51 -11.61 0.07 -14.69
CA ARG A 51 -11.99 1.42 -14.24
C ARG A 51 -11.38 1.75 -12.88
N GLU A 52 -11.49 0.81 -11.96
CA GLU A 52 -10.93 0.98 -10.61
C GLU A 52 -9.40 1.03 -10.66
N CYS A 53 -8.80 0.27 -11.55
CA CYS A 53 -7.35 0.32 -11.74
C CYS A 53 -6.90 1.69 -12.24
N THR A 54 -7.65 2.28 -13.15
CA THR A 54 -7.35 3.63 -13.64
C THR A 54 -7.51 4.65 -12.52
N GLN A 55 -8.56 4.52 -11.72
CA GLN A 55 -8.79 5.42 -10.58
C GLN A 55 -7.65 5.30 -9.57
N ALA A 56 -7.19 4.09 -9.31
CA ALA A 56 -6.08 3.87 -8.39
C ALA A 56 -4.81 4.55 -8.90
N TYR A 57 -4.51 4.41 -10.18
CA TYR A 57 -3.35 5.06 -10.76
C TYR A 57 -3.42 6.58 -10.64
N ARG A 58 -4.58 7.15 -10.93
CA ARG A 58 -4.76 8.59 -10.82
C ARG A 58 -4.56 9.07 -9.40
N MET A 59 -5.14 8.35 -8.44
CA MET A 59 -4.98 8.72 -7.04
C MET A 59 -3.52 8.66 -6.64
N LEU A 60 -2.82 7.58 -6.97
CA LEU A 60 -1.41 7.43 -6.63
C LEU A 60 -0.56 8.55 -7.23
N SER A 61 -0.77 8.85 -8.51
CA SER A 61 0.05 9.85 -9.18
C SER A 61 -0.27 11.29 -8.78
N GLN A 62 -1.50 11.57 -8.31
CA GLN A 62 -1.90 12.92 -7.94
C GLN A 62 -1.73 13.22 -6.45
N VAL A 63 -1.93 12.23 -5.60
CA VAL A 63 -1.97 12.41 -4.14
C VAL A 63 -0.69 11.95 -3.49
N MET A 64 0.03 11.04 -4.11
CA MET A 64 1.24 10.47 -3.55
C MET A 64 2.44 10.74 -4.46
N GLU A 65 3.61 10.44 -3.98
CA GLU A 65 4.84 10.63 -4.77
C GLU A 65 5.64 9.34 -4.82
N VAL A 66 6.35 9.14 -5.92
CA VAL A 66 7.21 7.96 -6.11
C VAL A 66 8.35 8.01 -5.10
N CYS A 67 8.69 6.87 -4.55
CA CYS A 67 9.76 6.77 -3.56
C CYS A 67 10.46 5.42 -3.66
N GLU A 68 11.55 5.28 -2.90
CA GLU A 68 12.15 3.99 -2.64
C GLU A 68 11.28 3.25 -1.62
N PRO A 69 11.37 1.93 -1.53
CA PRO A 69 10.60 1.21 -0.51
C PRO A 69 10.90 1.73 0.89
N GLU A 70 9.85 2.07 1.61
CA GLU A 70 9.94 2.52 3.00
C GLU A 70 8.68 2.07 3.73
N PRO A 71 8.72 1.88 5.06
CA PRO A 71 7.55 1.42 5.80
C PRO A 71 6.34 2.30 5.57
N GLY A 72 5.20 1.69 5.26
CA GLY A 72 3.96 2.40 4.98
C GLY A 72 3.78 2.80 3.53
N ALA A 73 4.81 2.67 2.70
CA ALA A 73 4.68 2.96 1.27
C ALA A 73 3.75 1.94 0.60
N ILE A 74 3.09 2.37 -0.45
CA ILE A 74 2.29 1.47 -1.29
C ILE A 74 3.18 0.90 -2.39
N ALA A 75 3.16 -0.42 -2.52
CA ALA A 75 3.81 -1.10 -3.63
C ALA A 75 2.75 -1.33 -4.70
N ALA A 76 2.80 -0.57 -5.78
CA ALA A 76 1.79 -0.63 -6.83
C ALA A 76 2.30 -1.46 -8.00
N VAL A 77 1.51 -2.44 -8.41
CA VAL A 77 1.83 -3.34 -9.52
C VAL A 77 1.07 -2.89 -10.75
N PHE A 78 1.79 -2.76 -11.85
CA PHE A 78 1.21 -2.24 -13.10
C PHE A 78 1.23 -3.27 -14.21
N ARG A 79 0.20 -3.21 -15.04
CA ARG A 79 0.18 -3.83 -16.35
C ARG A 79 -0.02 -2.69 -17.33
N GLY A 80 1.07 -2.32 -18.05
CA GLY A 80 1.04 -1.10 -18.83
C GLY A 80 0.79 0.10 -17.94
N GLU A 81 -0.28 0.82 -18.17
CA GLU A 81 -0.64 2.00 -17.38
C GLU A 81 -1.73 1.73 -16.35
N LEU A 82 -2.13 0.48 -16.19
CA LEU A 82 -3.17 0.13 -15.22
C LEU A 82 -2.53 -0.40 -13.94
N CYS A 83 -2.94 0.17 -12.81
CA CYS A 83 -2.56 -0.38 -11.51
C CYS A 83 -3.48 -1.55 -11.21
N ILE A 84 -2.95 -2.76 -11.26
CA ILE A 84 -3.76 -3.97 -11.15
C ILE A 84 -3.71 -4.62 -9.77
N HIS A 85 -2.82 -4.16 -8.91
CA HIS A 85 -2.65 -4.76 -7.59
C HIS A 85 -1.83 -3.82 -6.73
N VAL A 86 -2.02 -3.88 -5.42
CA VAL A 86 -1.24 -3.07 -4.48
C VAL A 86 -0.88 -3.92 -3.26
N GLY A 87 0.23 -3.58 -2.65
CA GLY A 87 0.64 -4.09 -1.36
C GLY A 87 1.16 -2.94 -0.52
N VAL A 88 1.54 -3.22 0.71
CA VAL A 88 2.04 -2.20 1.62
C VAL A 88 3.39 -2.64 2.18
N VAL A 89 4.34 -1.72 2.20
CA VAL A 89 5.69 -2.02 2.72
C VAL A 89 5.65 -2.05 4.24
N ILE A 90 6.21 -3.09 4.80
CA ILE A 90 6.27 -3.33 6.24
C ILE A 90 7.69 -3.70 6.64
N ASN A 91 7.95 -3.72 7.94
CA ASN A 91 9.13 -4.38 8.48
C ASN A 91 8.72 -5.78 8.94
N ALA A 92 9.44 -6.77 8.47
CA ALA A 92 9.26 -8.15 8.89
C ALA A 92 10.64 -8.69 9.25
N ASP A 93 10.82 -9.09 10.50
CA ASP A 93 12.13 -9.57 11.00
C ASP A 93 13.25 -8.58 10.71
N ASP A 94 12.98 -7.30 11.02
CA ASP A 94 13.94 -6.19 10.89
C ASP A 94 14.39 -5.87 9.46
N ARG A 95 13.66 -6.35 8.47
CA ARG A 95 13.94 -6.04 7.06
C ARG A 95 12.66 -5.68 6.35
N LEU A 96 12.77 -4.87 5.30
CA LEU A 96 11.60 -4.47 4.52
C LEU A 96 11.02 -5.65 3.76
N ALA A 97 9.70 -5.66 3.67
CA ALA A 97 8.93 -6.65 2.94
C ALA A 97 7.67 -5.98 2.42
N VAL A 98 6.96 -6.63 1.51
CA VAL A 98 5.66 -6.16 1.05
C VAL A 98 4.60 -7.13 1.53
N LEU A 99 3.61 -6.61 2.24
CA LEU A 99 2.44 -7.37 2.67
C LEU A 99 1.36 -7.20 1.60
N GLU A 100 0.82 -8.29 1.13
CA GLU A 100 -0.20 -8.30 0.07
C GLU A 100 -1.25 -9.35 0.33
N THR A 101 -2.42 -9.20 -0.30
CA THR A 101 -3.45 -10.24 -0.25
C THR A 101 -4.00 -10.46 -1.66
N ASN A 102 -4.25 -11.72 -1.98
CA ASN A 102 -4.68 -12.13 -3.32
C ASN A 102 -5.88 -13.09 -3.22
N PRO A 103 -6.76 -13.04 -4.23
CA PRO A 103 -7.88 -13.99 -4.27
C PRO A 103 -7.39 -15.42 -4.20
N GLY A 104 -8.04 -16.24 -3.39
CA GLY A 104 -7.73 -17.65 -3.27
C GLY A 104 -6.52 -17.99 -2.42
N ALA A 105 -5.66 -17.02 -2.16
CA ALA A 105 -4.42 -17.26 -1.42
C ALA A 105 -4.37 -16.54 -0.06
N GLY A 106 -5.13 -15.45 0.07
CA GLY A 106 -5.09 -14.65 1.29
C GLY A 106 -3.82 -13.81 1.38
N ALA A 107 -3.45 -13.46 2.61
CA ALA A 107 -2.35 -12.53 2.86
C ALA A 107 -1.03 -13.24 3.05
N ARG A 108 0.04 -12.58 2.59
CA ARG A 108 1.41 -13.03 2.78
C ARG A 108 2.33 -11.82 2.69
N TRP A 109 3.59 -11.97 3.11
CA TRP A 109 4.58 -10.96 2.80
C TRP A 109 5.76 -11.59 2.06
N LEU A 110 6.35 -10.78 1.18
CA LEU A 110 7.54 -11.16 0.41
C LEU A 110 8.62 -10.12 0.65
N ARG A 111 9.88 -10.53 0.60
CA ARG A 111 10.97 -9.55 0.58
C ARG A 111 10.85 -8.67 -0.65
N ILE A 112 11.39 -7.45 -0.57
CA ILE A 112 11.27 -6.48 -1.66
C ILE A 112 11.74 -7.08 -3.00
N SER A 113 12.90 -7.72 -3.00
CA SER A 113 13.44 -8.31 -4.23
C SER A 113 12.52 -9.41 -4.80
N ASP A 114 11.92 -10.20 -3.92
CA ASP A 114 11.02 -11.26 -4.37
C ASP A 114 9.71 -10.70 -4.90
N PHE A 115 9.20 -9.65 -4.27
CA PHE A 115 7.99 -9.00 -4.75
C PHE A 115 8.24 -8.40 -6.13
N ASN A 116 9.36 -7.69 -6.29
CA ASN A 116 9.71 -7.08 -7.57
C ASN A 116 9.94 -8.13 -8.66
N ALA A 117 10.41 -9.32 -8.29
CA ALA A 117 10.61 -10.39 -9.26
C ALA A 117 9.31 -11.10 -9.62
N THR A 118 8.36 -11.12 -8.70
CA THR A 118 7.05 -11.77 -8.93
C THR A 118 6.21 -10.99 -9.95
N TYR A 119 6.32 -9.66 -9.91
CA TYR A 119 5.50 -8.78 -10.74
C TYR A 119 6.40 -8.01 -11.71
N LEU A 120 5.93 -7.81 -12.94
CA LEU A 120 6.75 -7.21 -13.99
C LEU A 120 7.09 -5.75 -13.77
N LYS A 121 6.17 -4.99 -13.18
CA LYS A 121 6.41 -3.57 -12.97
C LYS A 121 5.85 -3.17 -11.62
N VAL A 122 6.72 -2.74 -10.72
CA VAL A 122 6.33 -2.31 -9.37
C VAL A 122 6.89 -0.91 -9.15
N VAL A 123 6.02 -0.02 -8.68
CA VAL A 123 6.42 1.35 -8.34
C VAL A 123 5.96 1.60 -6.90
N TYR A 124 6.82 2.22 -6.10
CA TYR A 124 6.53 2.49 -4.70
C TYR A 124 6.12 3.95 -4.54
N TYR A 125 5.10 4.20 -3.72
CA TYR A 125 4.56 5.53 -3.49
C TYR A 125 4.46 5.79 -1.99
N ARG A 126 4.73 7.05 -1.61
CA ARG A 126 4.53 7.52 -0.23
C ARG A 126 3.66 8.76 -0.26
N ASP A 127 3.18 9.17 0.92
CA ASP A 127 2.43 10.41 1.02
C ASP A 127 3.30 11.57 0.56
N GLN A 128 2.72 12.52 -0.17
CA GLN A 128 3.43 13.68 -0.63
C GLN A 128 3.88 14.53 0.57
N ARG A 129 5.09 15.06 0.47
CA ARG A 129 5.62 15.99 1.45
C ARG A 129 5.40 17.38 0.90
N ILE A 130 4.64 18.18 1.66
CA ILE A 130 4.43 19.55 1.26
C ILE A 130 5.40 20.44 2.03
N PRO A 131 5.95 21.48 1.36
CA PRO A 131 6.99 22.31 1.98
C PRO A 131 6.60 22.91 3.32
N GLU A 132 5.35 23.36 3.48
CA GLU A 132 4.88 23.90 4.73
C GLU A 132 5.02 22.92 5.87
N GLN A 133 4.57 21.69 5.65
CA GLN A 133 4.63 20.66 6.69
C GLN A 133 6.07 20.29 7.01
N ALA A 134 6.89 20.19 6.00
CA ALA A 134 8.30 19.90 6.20
C ALA A 134 8.96 21.01 7.02
N GLY A 135 8.65 22.26 6.67
CA GLY A 135 9.20 23.40 7.38
C GLY A 135 8.77 23.42 8.85
N ARG A 136 7.52 23.16 9.10
CA ARG A 136 7.03 23.12 10.47
C ARG A 136 7.67 22.02 11.28
N ARG A 137 7.88 20.87 10.68
CA ARG A 137 8.56 19.78 11.39
C ARG A 137 9.99 20.14 11.74
N CYS A 138 10.69 20.77 10.84
CA CYS A 138 12.04 21.21 11.10
C CYS A 138 12.08 22.22 12.21
N LEU A 139 11.15 23.16 12.21
CA LEU A 139 11.10 24.19 13.23
C LEU A 139 10.76 23.65 14.61
N ARG A 140 9.90 22.67 14.65
CA ARG A 140 9.50 22.09 15.93
C ARG A 140 10.47 21.14 16.50
N ASN A 141 11.41 20.74 15.75
CA ASN A 141 12.21 19.73 16.20
C ASN A 141 13.36 20.18 16.70
N PRO A 142 13.32 20.59 16.94
CA PRO A 142 13.80 19.95 17.46
C PRO A 142 12.94 19.44 18.37
N GLN A 143 12.22 19.12 18.02
CA GLN A 143 11.47 18.72 18.40
C GLN A 143 10.70 18.44 18.52
N ASP A 144 10.41 18.73 18.17
CA ASP A 144 9.58 18.86 18.08
C ASP A 144 9.27 18.52 18.13
#